data_e92eeccd946b53476eb38a8fbd2b37e1
#
_entry.id   e92eeccd946b53476eb38a8fbd2b37e1
#
_cell.length_a   1.000
_cell.length_b   1.000
_cell.length_c   1.000
_cell.angle_alpha   90.00
_cell.angle_beta   90.00
_cell.angle_gamma   90.00
#
_symmetry.space_group_name_H-M   'P 1'
#
loop_
_entity.id
_entity.type
_entity.pdbx_description
1 polymer ?
#
loop_
_entity_poly.entity_id
_entity_poly.type
_entity_poly.pdbx_seq_one_letter_code
_entity_poly.pdbx_strand_id
1 'polypeptide(L)'
;MKENNNNKKASPWKSLRLGLAVLAGLIVFAYGFEITKIDLEQLRSERRQESLVRVTRALVQPDILEYEQETQLFTAPVYVTCPAGGVTVESPDTSGPYAIVTPACAEPGETVSIEGFNFYPNAGGPVRFVPGNDPTNVVELGNVTALADADGHFIVTLELPNRPSDEVQYIRATMRRNVGTPKFTQTAHDTWEKIIETVFLALLATVLGTILAIPLSFIAARNLMKPVKSPLSSIALSLLGWPLGILLGYQLVSWVGRLSASFADNIPVNLLFVIITPILASLGLRWALPQEEISKPGTSTQILRLVVLFITVLVSFYGLFQLASLAMNVGLMGVAEFGSLAFIGNFLFQIGDIVAIITPVLGGLATGGALSSFLGRLGQRSAEKLTTVNVKIFNIIFATIAGATIFGLLGQLVKWLYEIGNPLYTLWGPVATGAILGLVLAIFTKAKDTLPTGMVIYYITRTFLNGFRSIEALVMAIVFVIAVGIGPFAGVMALGLHTIVSLAKLYSEQVESISAGPLEAVTATGANRLQTIIYAVVPQIIPPYISYTMYRWDINVRMSTIIGFV
;
A
#
# COMPACT_ATOMS: atom_id res chain seq x y z
N MET A 1 -15.54 -10.34 -65.59
CA MET A 1 -16.05 -9.09 -65.08
C MET A 1 -17.54 -9.23 -64.81
N LYS A 2 -17.93 -9.41 -63.57
CA LYS A 2 -19.31 -9.24 -63.09
C LYS A 2 -19.19 -8.41 -61.82
N GLU A 3 -19.48 -7.12 -61.94
CA GLU A 3 -19.70 -6.21 -60.84
C GLU A 3 -20.93 -6.66 -60.01
N ASN A 4 -20.66 -7.05 -58.80
CA ASN A 4 -21.74 -7.39 -57.84
C ASN A 4 -22.04 -6.17 -56.98
N ASN A 5 -22.87 -5.31 -57.51
CA ASN A 5 -23.34 -4.06 -56.87
C ASN A 5 -24.40 -4.41 -55.82
N ASN A 6 -23.92 -4.83 -54.63
CA ASN A 6 -24.79 -5.15 -53.51
C ASN A 6 -25.12 -3.89 -52.68
N ASN A 7 -25.88 -2.97 -53.25
CA ASN A 7 -26.55 -1.89 -52.52
C ASN A 7 -27.65 -2.49 -51.60
N LYS A 8 -27.24 -3.02 -50.44
CA LYS A 8 -28.18 -3.38 -49.38
C LYS A 8 -28.77 -2.07 -48.83
N LYS A 9 -29.96 -1.69 -49.22
CA LYS A 9 -30.78 -0.63 -48.62
C LYS A 9 -30.80 -0.86 -47.11
N ALA A 10 -30.22 0.06 -46.35
CA ALA A 10 -30.21 -0.01 -44.89
C ALA A 10 -31.65 -0.05 -44.39
N SER A 11 -32.00 -1.06 -43.63
CA SER A 11 -33.35 -1.21 -43.08
C SER A 11 -33.65 0.00 -42.17
N PRO A 12 -34.79 0.70 -42.37
CA PRO A 12 -35.16 1.87 -41.56
C PRO A 12 -35.19 1.56 -40.06
N TRP A 13 -35.46 0.32 -39.68
CA TRP A 13 -35.41 -0.16 -38.31
C TRP A 13 -34.01 -0.17 -37.71
N LYS A 14 -32.96 -0.40 -38.51
CA LYS A 14 -31.55 -0.33 -38.02
C LYS A 14 -31.16 1.12 -37.75
N SER A 15 -31.58 2.03 -38.63
CA SER A 15 -31.31 3.48 -38.45
C SER A 15 -32.06 4.03 -37.24
N LEU A 16 -33.30 3.60 -37.03
CA LEU A 16 -34.10 4.01 -35.86
C LEU A 16 -33.47 3.50 -34.54
N ARG A 17 -33.07 2.21 -34.49
CA ARG A 17 -32.39 1.65 -33.32
C ARG A 17 -31.06 2.35 -33.03
N LEU A 18 -30.29 2.69 -34.06
CA LEU A 18 -29.05 3.44 -33.89
C LEU A 18 -29.33 4.86 -33.34
N GLY A 19 -30.37 5.53 -33.89
CA GLY A 19 -30.78 6.85 -33.38
C GLY A 19 -31.23 6.81 -31.92
N LEU A 20 -32.02 5.81 -31.54
CA LEU A 20 -32.42 5.62 -30.14
C LEU A 20 -31.22 5.29 -29.21
N ALA A 21 -30.26 4.51 -29.67
CA ALA A 21 -29.05 4.21 -28.89
C ALA A 21 -28.18 5.46 -28.70
N VAL A 22 -28.03 6.29 -29.75
CA VAL A 22 -27.29 7.56 -29.65
C VAL A 22 -28.03 8.52 -28.71
N LEU A 23 -29.36 8.63 -28.83
CA LEU A 23 -30.15 9.47 -27.92
C LEU A 23 -30.04 9.00 -26.46
N ALA A 24 -30.12 7.71 -26.20
CA ALA A 24 -29.92 7.15 -24.86
C ALA A 24 -28.52 7.45 -24.33
N GLY A 25 -27.50 7.32 -25.18
CA GLY A 25 -26.12 7.69 -24.82
C GLY A 25 -25.98 9.18 -24.46
N LEU A 26 -26.61 10.06 -25.24
CA LEU A 26 -26.62 11.50 -24.96
C LEU A 26 -27.34 11.84 -23.65
N ILE A 27 -28.46 11.17 -23.35
CA ILE A 27 -29.18 11.37 -22.07
C ILE A 27 -28.30 10.93 -20.89
N VAL A 28 -27.62 9.78 -20.99
CA VAL A 28 -26.70 9.32 -19.93
C VAL A 28 -25.54 10.29 -19.76
N PHE A 29 -25.01 10.81 -20.88
CA PHE A 29 -23.91 11.77 -20.83
C PHE A 29 -24.36 13.12 -20.24
N ALA A 30 -25.53 13.62 -20.62
CA ALA A 30 -26.11 14.84 -20.05
C ALA A 30 -26.37 14.71 -18.54
N TYR A 31 -26.90 13.55 -18.13
CA TYR A 31 -27.07 13.23 -16.70
C TYR A 31 -25.72 13.17 -15.95
N GLY A 32 -24.69 12.63 -16.59
CA GLY A 32 -23.32 12.65 -16.05
C GLY A 32 -22.80 14.07 -15.86
N PHE A 33 -23.02 14.97 -16.83
CA PHE A 33 -22.67 16.39 -16.73
C PHE A 33 -23.37 17.09 -15.57
N GLU A 34 -24.65 16.82 -15.38
CA GLU A 34 -25.45 17.39 -14.27
C GLU A 34 -24.92 16.93 -12.90
N ILE A 35 -24.68 15.61 -12.74
CA ILE A 35 -24.18 15.06 -11.46
C ILE A 35 -22.76 15.56 -11.15
N THR A 36 -21.89 15.65 -12.16
CA THR A 36 -20.50 16.08 -11.96
C THR A 36 -20.39 17.59 -11.78
N LYS A 37 -21.48 18.35 -11.95
CA LYS A 37 -21.53 19.82 -11.82
C LYS A 37 -20.40 20.52 -12.59
N ILE A 38 -20.14 20.02 -13.82
CA ILE A 38 -19.12 20.62 -14.68
C ILE A 38 -19.63 22.00 -15.10
N ASP A 39 -18.98 23.04 -14.58
CA ASP A 39 -19.28 24.43 -14.86
C ASP A 39 -18.09 25.09 -15.56
N LEU A 40 -18.22 25.29 -16.87
CA LEU A 40 -17.17 25.89 -17.68
C LEU A 40 -17.06 27.42 -17.46
N GLU A 41 -18.08 28.07 -16.88
CA GLU A 41 -18.02 29.49 -16.53
C GLU A 41 -17.00 29.74 -15.43
N GLN A 42 -16.80 28.78 -14.55
CA GLN A 42 -15.78 28.89 -13.51
C GLN A 42 -14.37 29.06 -14.08
N LEU A 43 -14.07 28.51 -15.27
CA LEU A 43 -12.79 28.69 -15.94
C LEU A 43 -12.62 30.09 -16.51
N ARG A 44 -13.72 30.83 -16.73
CA ARG A 44 -13.70 32.22 -17.27
C ARG A 44 -13.59 33.28 -16.18
N SER A 45 -13.77 32.91 -14.91
CA SER A 45 -13.68 33.88 -13.82
C SER A 45 -12.22 34.37 -13.68
N GLU A 46 -12.03 35.67 -13.61
CA GLU A 46 -10.72 36.33 -13.49
C GLU A 46 -9.89 35.76 -12.33
N ARG A 47 -10.52 35.58 -11.18
CA ARG A 47 -9.88 35.05 -9.98
C ARG A 47 -9.32 33.61 -10.18
N ARG A 48 -9.98 32.77 -10.97
CA ARG A 48 -9.48 31.41 -11.26
C ARG A 48 -8.39 31.42 -12.32
N GLN A 49 -8.48 32.32 -13.29
CA GLN A 49 -7.42 32.50 -14.28
C GLN A 49 -6.13 33.02 -13.63
N GLU A 50 -6.22 33.97 -12.72
CA GLU A 50 -5.08 34.44 -11.93
C GLU A 50 -4.48 33.30 -11.07
N SER A 51 -5.33 32.49 -10.44
CA SER A 51 -4.88 31.35 -9.67
C SER A 51 -4.19 30.29 -10.55
N LEU A 52 -4.72 30.03 -11.75
CA LEU A 52 -4.10 29.12 -12.72
C LEU A 52 -2.73 29.65 -13.18
N VAL A 53 -2.63 30.95 -13.49
CA VAL A 53 -1.35 31.59 -13.87
C VAL A 53 -0.35 31.51 -12.72
N ARG A 54 -0.79 31.75 -11.48
CA ARG A 54 0.07 31.64 -10.28
C ARG A 54 0.61 30.22 -10.08
N VAL A 55 -0.27 29.22 -10.15
CA VAL A 55 0.12 27.81 -10.03
C VAL A 55 1.05 27.38 -11.17
N THR A 56 0.74 27.80 -12.40
CA THR A 56 1.58 27.49 -13.56
C THR A 56 2.97 28.11 -13.42
N ARG A 57 3.07 29.36 -12.97
CA ARG A 57 4.37 30.01 -12.71
C ARG A 57 5.16 29.29 -11.61
N ALA A 58 4.50 28.92 -10.52
CA ALA A 58 5.13 28.17 -9.42
C ALA A 58 5.67 26.80 -9.89
N LEU A 59 4.95 26.11 -10.79
CA LEU A 59 5.41 24.84 -11.36
C LEU A 59 6.61 25.00 -12.30
N VAL A 60 6.69 26.11 -13.02
CA VAL A 60 7.81 26.40 -13.96
C VAL A 60 9.04 26.94 -13.23
N GLN A 61 8.86 27.53 -12.06
CA GLN A 61 9.92 28.10 -11.23
C GLN A 61 10.00 27.39 -9.88
N PRO A 62 10.45 26.12 -9.85
CA PRO A 62 10.59 25.39 -8.60
C PRO A 62 11.68 26.05 -7.73
N ASP A 63 11.40 26.12 -6.42
CA ASP A 63 12.31 26.65 -5.41
C ASP A 63 13.42 25.63 -5.10
N ILE A 64 14.41 25.55 -5.99
CA ILE A 64 15.52 24.59 -5.90
C ILE A 64 16.74 25.19 -5.24
N LEU A 65 17.03 26.47 -5.53
CA LEU A 65 18.23 27.14 -5.10
C LEU A 65 17.89 28.42 -4.35
N GLU A 66 18.52 28.64 -3.23
CA GLU A 66 18.45 29.87 -2.46
C GLU A 66 19.84 30.47 -2.27
N TYR A 67 19.87 31.79 -2.18
CA TYR A 67 21.07 32.52 -1.82
C TYR A 67 20.99 32.95 -0.37
N GLU A 68 22.11 32.98 0.32
CA GLU A 68 22.21 33.64 1.62
C GLU A 68 21.85 35.12 1.42
N GLN A 69 20.97 35.65 2.27
CA GLN A 69 20.45 37.02 2.12
C GLN A 69 20.92 37.88 3.29
N GLU A 70 21.59 38.98 2.93
CA GLU A 70 21.78 40.06 3.87
C GLU A 70 20.58 41.00 3.80
N THR A 71 20.06 41.35 4.98
CA THR A 71 18.86 42.18 5.09
C THR A 71 19.19 43.52 5.76
N GLN A 72 18.69 44.59 5.17
CA GLN A 72 18.66 45.92 5.77
C GLN A 72 17.21 46.34 5.97
N LEU A 73 16.89 46.77 7.17
CA LEU A 73 15.57 47.26 7.51
C LEU A 73 15.62 48.77 7.67
N PHE A 74 14.71 49.48 7.01
CA PHE A 74 14.48 50.88 7.34
C PHE A 74 13.02 51.11 7.75
N THR A 75 12.81 52.21 8.51
CA THR A 75 11.49 52.64 8.95
C THR A 75 11.48 54.18 8.82
N ALA A 76 10.60 54.72 7.99
CA ALA A 76 10.45 56.16 7.80
C ALA A 76 9.07 56.64 8.31
N PRO A 77 8.98 57.71 9.09
CA PRO A 77 7.71 58.22 9.59
C PRO A 77 6.91 58.91 8.46
N VAL A 78 5.59 58.76 8.55
CA VAL A 78 4.63 59.42 7.67
C VAL A 78 3.34 59.72 8.46
N TYR A 79 2.73 60.85 8.18
CA TYR A 79 1.42 61.19 8.76
C TYR A 79 0.34 60.97 7.70
N VAL A 80 -0.66 60.19 8.03
CA VAL A 80 -1.84 59.98 7.18
C VAL A 80 -2.98 60.77 7.81
N THR A 81 -3.32 61.87 7.20
CA THR A 81 -3.95 63.13 7.57
C THR A 81 -2.93 64.12 8.14
N CYS A 82 -2.79 65.24 7.48
CA CYS A 82 -1.83 66.29 7.87
C CYS A 82 -2.29 67.00 9.13
N PRO A 83 -1.50 67.05 10.22
CA PRO A 83 -1.84 67.74 11.45
C PRO A 83 -1.87 69.25 11.25
N ALA A 84 -2.83 69.97 11.88
CA ALA A 84 -3.07 71.40 11.72
C ALA A 84 -1.87 72.33 12.13
N GLY A 85 -0.86 71.78 12.83
CA GLY A 85 0.34 72.49 13.30
C GLY A 85 1.58 72.34 12.40
N GLY A 86 1.47 71.66 11.26
CA GLY A 86 2.61 71.31 10.43
C GLY A 86 3.40 70.08 10.96
N VAL A 87 4.20 69.45 10.12
CA VAL A 87 5.00 68.28 10.47
C VAL A 87 6.46 68.69 10.58
N THR A 88 7.07 68.51 11.74
CA THR A 88 8.52 68.58 11.93
C THR A 88 9.04 67.15 11.92
N VAL A 89 9.66 66.75 10.80
CA VAL A 89 10.33 65.43 10.70
C VAL A 89 11.74 65.58 11.23
N GLU A 90 12.14 64.77 12.20
CA GLU A 90 13.53 64.67 12.66
C GLU A 90 14.41 64.22 11.48
N SER A 91 15.62 64.83 11.39
CA SER A 91 16.59 64.42 10.37
C SER A 91 16.96 62.97 10.56
N PRO A 92 16.86 62.13 9.52
CA PRO A 92 17.21 60.71 9.66
C PRO A 92 18.67 60.53 10.02
N ASP A 93 19.00 59.48 10.75
CA ASP A 93 20.36 59.06 11.01
C ASP A 93 21.03 58.61 9.70
N THR A 94 21.98 59.36 9.23
CA THR A 94 22.71 59.12 7.97
C THR A 94 23.87 58.15 8.11
N SER A 95 24.15 57.65 9.31
CA SER A 95 25.24 56.71 9.55
C SER A 95 25.00 55.31 8.99
N GLY A 96 23.75 54.95 8.70
CA GLY A 96 23.28 53.68 8.15
C GLY A 96 22.36 53.87 6.93
N PRO A 97 21.65 52.83 6.51
CA PRO A 97 20.59 52.94 5.48
C PRO A 97 19.40 53.72 6.03
N TYR A 98 18.98 54.73 5.29
CA TYR A 98 17.85 55.58 5.66
C TYR A 98 16.96 55.89 4.46
N ALA A 99 15.72 56.29 4.73
CA ALA A 99 14.82 56.78 3.67
C ALA A 99 14.02 58.00 4.11
N ILE A 100 13.68 58.82 3.15
CA ILE A 100 12.92 60.06 3.30
C ILE A 100 11.60 59.89 2.57
N VAL A 101 10.49 60.25 3.22
CA VAL A 101 9.16 60.26 2.61
C VAL A 101 8.78 61.70 2.26
N THR A 102 8.41 61.93 1.01
CA THR A 102 8.05 63.25 0.49
C THR A 102 6.70 63.19 -0.24
N PRO A 103 5.66 63.92 0.19
CA PRO A 103 5.58 64.74 1.40
C PRO A 103 5.53 63.90 2.68
N ALA A 104 6.00 64.45 3.81
CA ALA A 104 6.01 63.76 5.09
C ALA A 104 4.60 63.58 5.70
N CYS A 105 3.60 64.28 5.16
CA CYS A 105 2.19 64.04 5.45
C CYS A 105 1.39 64.13 4.14
N ALA A 106 0.33 63.29 4.05
CA ALA A 106 -0.62 63.29 2.95
C ALA A 106 -1.97 62.77 3.39
N GLU A 107 -3.02 63.08 2.64
CA GLU A 107 -4.36 62.55 2.88
C GLU A 107 -4.48 61.08 2.47
N PRO A 108 -5.42 60.29 3.06
CA PRO A 108 -5.67 58.94 2.64
C PRO A 108 -5.95 58.82 1.14
N GLY A 109 -5.22 57.90 0.47
CA GLY A 109 -5.31 57.71 -1.00
C GLY A 109 -4.41 58.62 -1.83
N GLU A 110 -3.66 59.52 -1.20
CA GLU A 110 -2.66 60.31 -1.92
C GLU A 110 -1.35 59.56 -2.09
N THR A 111 -0.59 59.93 -3.13
CA THR A 111 0.71 59.32 -3.44
C THR A 111 1.84 60.02 -2.71
N VAL A 112 2.73 59.26 -2.12
CA VAL A 112 3.99 59.75 -1.53
C VAL A 112 5.19 59.09 -2.24
N SER A 113 6.29 59.83 -2.32
CA SER A 113 7.55 59.32 -2.83
C SER A 113 8.48 58.97 -1.66
N ILE A 114 9.09 57.82 -1.72
CA ILE A 114 10.08 57.35 -0.77
C ILE A 114 11.42 57.30 -1.48
N GLU A 115 12.38 58.01 -0.95
CA GLU A 115 13.74 58.07 -1.47
C GLU A 115 14.68 57.47 -0.42
N GLY A 116 15.39 56.39 -0.80
CA GLY A 116 16.29 55.64 0.08
C GLY A 116 17.75 55.77 -0.27
N PHE A 117 18.62 55.84 0.74
CA PHE A 117 20.04 56.07 0.63
C PHE A 117 20.86 55.08 1.45
N ASN A 118 22.09 54.81 1.05
CA ASN A 118 23.07 53.95 1.74
C ASN A 118 22.62 52.48 1.88
N PHE A 119 21.77 52.00 0.97
CA PHE A 119 21.41 50.60 0.90
C PHE A 119 22.48 49.75 0.20
N TYR A 120 22.44 48.44 0.41
CA TYR A 120 23.30 47.55 -0.37
C TYR A 120 22.97 47.69 -1.86
N PRO A 121 23.98 47.78 -2.76
CA PRO A 121 23.78 47.80 -4.19
C PRO A 121 22.91 46.63 -4.66
N ASN A 122 21.92 46.91 -5.51
CA ASN A 122 20.97 45.96 -6.06
C ASN A 122 20.10 45.24 -5.01
N ALA A 123 20.03 45.71 -3.76
CA ALA A 123 19.12 45.21 -2.78
C ALA A 123 17.67 45.54 -3.13
N GLY A 124 16.77 44.64 -2.94
CA GLY A 124 15.36 44.83 -3.21
C GLY A 124 14.45 44.25 -2.13
N GLY A 125 13.25 44.82 -2.01
CA GLY A 125 12.30 44.28 -1.02
C GLY A 125 10.95 44.98 -1.01
N PRO A 126 9.94 44.35 -0.42
CA PRO A 126 8.59 44.91 -0.34
C PRO A 126 8.53 46.11 0.59
N VAL A 127 7.79 47.12 0.21
CA VAL A 127 7.48 48.27 1.03
C VAL A 127 6.12 48.05 1.69
N ARG A 128 6.09 48.24 3.02
CA ARG A 128 4.92 47.99 3.86
C ARG A 128 4.58 49.19 4.70
N PHE A 129 3.29 49.39 4.96
CA PHE A 129 2.78 50.38 5.87
C PHE A 129 2.54 49.80 7.24
N VAL A 130 2.97 50.51 8.28
CA VAL A 130 2.84 50.09 9.70
C VAL A 130 2.08 51.16 10.46
N PRO A 131 0.82 50.88 10.89
CA PRO A 131 0.06 51.80 11.72
C PRO A 131 0.76 52.10 13.06
N GLY A 132 0.76 53.34 13.48
CA GLY A 132 1.40 53.74 14.75
C GLY A 132 0.71 53.14 15.99
N ASN A 133 -0.61 53.02 15.94
CA ASN A 133 -1.43 52.45 17.01
C ASN A 133 -1.35 50.91 17.13
N ASP A 134 -0.94 50.20 16.09
CA ASP A 134 -0.73 48.75 16.07
C ASP A 134 0.44 48.36 15.17
N PRO A 135 1.68 48.40 15.68
CA PRO A 135 2.86 48.05 14.91
C PRO A 135 2.93 46.60 14.42
N THR A 136 2.06 45.73 14.95
CA THR A 136 1.98 44.32 14.54
C THR A 136 1.11 44.14 13.29
N ASN A 137 0.18 45.05 13.02
CA ASN A 137 -0.72 45.03 11.88
C ASN A 137 -0.09 45.66 10.64
N VAL A 138 0.87 44.99 10.05
CA VAL A 138 1.59 45.46 8.85
C VAL A 138 0.71 45.32 7.62
N VAL A 139 0.51 46.42 6.89
CA VAL A 139 -0.32 46.46 5.68
C VAL A 139 0.60 46.39 4.44
N GLU A 140 0.35 45.44 3.57
CA GLU A 140 1.01 45.40 2.27
C GLU A 140 0.39 46.46 1.33
N LEU A 141 1.23 47.30 0.76
CA LEU A 141 0.83 48.37 -0.14
C LEU A 141 0.91 47.92 -1.61
N GLY A 142 -0.01 47.03 -1.99
CA GLY A 142 0.01 46.43 -3.32
C GLY A 142 1.28 45.61 -3.57
N ASN A 143 1.75 45.60 -4.83
CA ASN A 143 3.00 44.91 -5.20
C ASN A 143 4.18 45.92 -5.30
N VAL A 144 4.21 46.93 -4.43
CA VAL A 144 5.27 47.95 -4.46
C VAL A 144 6.56 47.36 -3.87
N THR A 145 7.58 47.30 -4.71
CA THR A 145 8.92 46.80 -4.34
C THR A 145 9.94 47.89 -4.57
N ALA A 146 10.73 48.22 -3.54
CA ALA A 146 11.89 49.09 -3.69
C ALA A 146 13.05 48.28 -4.26
N LEU A 147 13.80 48.83 -5.18
CA LEU A 147 15.02 48.25 -5.76
C LEU A 147 16.11 49.31 -5.77
N ALA A 148 17.18 49.09 -4.99
CA ALA A 148 18.34 49.99 -4.96
C ALA A 148 19.19 49.81 -6.22
N ASP A 149 19.71 50.92 -6.74
CA ASP A 149 20.67 50.94 -7.83
C ASP A 149 22.09 50.51 -7.40
N ALA A 150 23.07 50.69 -8.30
CA ALA A 150 24.45 50.33 -8.02
C ALA A 150 25.10 51.20 -6.92
N ASP A 151 24.56 52.38 -6.65
CA ASP A 151 25.03 53.33 -5.64
C ASP A 151 24.27 53.19 -4.31
N GLY A 152 23.33 52.25 -4.24
CA GLY A 152 22.52 52.00 -3.05
C GLY A 152 21.39 53.02 -2.84
N HIS A 153 20.95 53.68 -3.89
CA HIS A 153 19.86 54.64 -3.91
C HIS A 153 18.62 54.04 -4.57
N PHE A 154 17.42 54.39 -4.09
CA PHE A 154 16.17 54.04 -4.75
C PHE A 154 15.11 55.13 -4.59
N ILE A 155 14.20 55.23 -5.55
CA ILE A 155 13.01 56.04 -5.46
C ILE A 155 11.80 55.17 -5.78
N VAL A 156 10.80 55.19 -4.89
CA VAL A 156 9.56 54.44 -5.04
C VAL A 156 8.38 55.34 -4.71
N THR A 157 7.35 55.32 -5.52
CA THR A 157 6.08 56.02 -5.25
C THR A 157 5.02 55.01 -4.84
N LEU A 158 4.25 55.34 -3.80
CA LEU A 158 3.18 54.49 -3.32
C LEU A 158 1.96 55.32 -2.89
N GLU A 159 0.78 54.73 -2.94
CA GLU A 159 -0.46 55.32 -2.48
C GLU A 159 -0.69 54.92 -1.00
N LEU A 160 -0.98 55.93 -0.17
CA LEU A 160 -1.22 55.70 1.25
C LEU A 160 -2.58 55.03 1.48
N PRO A 161 -2.66 54.03 2.40
CA PRO A 161 -3.90 53.34 2.67
C PRO A 161 -4.91 54.26 3.37
N ASN A 162 -6.20 54.00 3.20
CA ASN A 162 -7.28 54.72 3.86
C ASN A 162 -7.34 54.37 5.36
N ARG A 163 -6.33 54.86 6.12
CA ARG A 163 -6.21 54.69 7.58
C ARG A 163 -5.75 55.97 8.23
N PRO A 164 -6.64 56.96 8.36
CA PRO A 164 -6.32 58.23 9.00
C PRO A 164 -5.99 57.99 10.51
N SER A 165 -4.99 58.67 11.03
CA SER A 165 -4.57 58.59 12.43
C SER A 165 -3.86 59.86 12.85
N ASP A 166 -4.15 60.35 14.07
CA ASP A 166 -3.45 61.46 14.70
C ASP A 166 -2.02 61.06 15.18
N GLU A 167 -1.71 59.73 15.22
CA GLU A 167 -0.39 59.24 15.58
C GLU A 167 0.51 59.07 14.36
N VAL A 168 1.83 59.15 14.60
CA VAL A 168 2.84 58.88 13.58
C VAL A 168 2.73 57.45 13.10
N GLN A 169 2.65 57.28 11.80
CA GLN A 169 2.66 56.00 11.15
C GLN A 169 3.99 55.78 10.46
N TYR A 170 4.30 54.56 10.05
CA TYR A 170 5.60 54.25 9.50
C TYR A 170 5.49 53.53 8.17
N ILE A 171 6.42 53.83 7.28
CA ILE A 171 6.69 53.02 6.09
C ILE A 171 7.94 52.22 6.36
N ARG A 172 7.82 50.92 6.23
CA ARG A 172 8.90 49.95 6.49
C ARG A 172 9.22 49.20 5.22
N ALA A 173 10.50 49.10 4.86
CA ALA A 173 10.94 48.14 3.84
C ALA A 173 12.07 47.26 4.39
N THR A 174 12.04 46.02 3.94
CA THR A 174 13.08 45.05 4.20
C THR A 174 13.82 44.79 2.90
N MET A 175 14.94 45.48 2.73
CA MET A 175 15.79 45.34 1.55
C MET A 175 16.69 44.13 1.72
N ARG A 176 16.74 43.28 0.70
CA ARG A 176 17.50 42.02 0.72
C ARG A 176 18.49 42.00 -0.44
N ARG A 177 19.70 41.53 -0.17
CA ARG A 177 20.73 41.29 -1.19
C ARG A 177 21.15 39.84 -1.11
N ASN A 178 21.23 39.18 -2.25
CA ASN A 178 21.76 37.81 -2.32
C ASN A 178 23.30 37.86 -2.19
N VAL A 179 23.86 37.05 -1.31
CA VAL A 179 25.30 36.97 -1.02
C VAL A 179 25.76 35.52 -1.12
N GLY A 180 27.00 35.31 -1.56
CA GLY A 180 27.59 33.98 -1.63
C GLY A 180 27.18 33.13 -2.81
N THR A 181 27.42 31.83 -2.71
CA THR A 181 27.04 30.84 -3.72
C THR A 181 25.66 30.25 -3.44
N PRO A 182 24.87 29.91 -4.47
CA PRO A 182 23.56 29.32 -4.26
C PRO A 182 23.68 27.97 -3.54
N LYS A 183 22.81 27.74 -2.56
CA LYS A 183 22.64 26.49 -1.83
C LYS A 183 21.32 25.84 -2.21
N PHE A 184 21.21 24.53 -2.08
CA PHE A 184 19.91 23.88 -2.25
C PHE A 184 18.97 24.32 -1.12
N THR A 185 17.73 24.64 -1.50
CA THR A 185 16.68 24.99 -0.54
C THR A 185 16.31 23.76 0.30
N GLN A 186 15.79 24.01 1.51
CA GLN A 186 15.23 22.93 2.33
C GLN A 186 14.11 22.20 1.58
N THR A 187 13.27 22.92 0.83
CA THR A 187 12.21 22.36 -0.02
C THR A 187 12.76 21.38 -1.06
N ALA A 188 13.89 21.69 -1.69
CA ALA A 188 14.54 20.80 -2.65
C ALA A 188 15.07 19.54 -1.97
N HIS A 189 15.66 19.66 -0.78
CA HIS A 189 16.17 18.55 0.01
C HIS A 189 15.03 17.61 0.44
N ASP A 190 13.98 18.16 1.03
CA ASP A 190 12.79 17.42 1.46
C ASP A 190 12.10 16.72 0.27
N THR A 191 12.03 17.41 -0.89
CA THR A 191 11.47 16.82 -2.11
C THR A 191 12.31 15.63 -2.59
N TRP A 192 13.64 15.74 -2.55
CA TRP A 192 14.55 14.66 -2.92
C TRP A 192 14.39 13.45 -1.99
N GLU A 193 14.32 13.66 -0.68
CA GLU A 193 14.06 12.60 0.29
C GLU A 193 12.72 11.91 0.03
N LYS A 194 11.66 12.68 -0.26
CA LYS A 194 10.34 12.13 -0.56
C LYS A 194 10.30 11.35 -1.88
N ILE A 195 11.05 11.74 -2.89
CA ILE A 195 11.20 10.97 -4.13
C ILE A 195 11.83 9.61 -3.84
N ILE A 196 12.92 9.59 -3.07
CA ILE A 196 13.58 8.33 -2.67
C ILE A 196 12.60 7.45 -1.87
N GLU A 197 11.94 8.01 -0.88
CA GLU A 197 10.97 7.31 -0.03
C GLU A 197 9.86 6.66 -0.87
N THR A 198 9.25 7.41 -1.82
CA THR A 198 8.16 6.89 -2.67
C THR A 198 8.62 5.77 -3.60
N VAL A 199 9.83 5.85 -4.15
CA VAL A 199 10.40 4.79 -5.00
C VAL A 199 10.62 3.50 -4.19
N PHE A 200 11.22 3.61 -3.00
CA PHE A 200 11.43 2.45 -2.13
C PHE A 200 10.13 1.86 -1.59
N LEU A 201 9.17 2.69 -1.24
CA LEU A 201 7.83 2.27 -0.82
C LEU A 201 7.15 1.43 -1.93
N ALA A 202 7.20 1.91 -3.17
CA ALA A 202 6.67 1.19 -4.33
C ALA A 202 7.42 -0.13 -4.57
N LEU A 203 8.75 -0.14 -4.42
CA LEU A 203 9.58 -1.33 -4.60
C LEU A 203 9.23 -2.40 -3.55
N LEU A 204 9.18 -2.03 -2.27
CA LEU A 204 8.83 -2.94 -1.18
C LEU A 204 7.42 -3.52 -1.36
N ALA A 205 6.44 -2.67 -1.66
CA ALA A 205 5.07 -3.11 -1.92
C ALA A 205 4.98 -4.08 -3.10
N THR A 206 5.77 -3.85 -4.16
CA THR A 206 5.79 -4.71 -5.35
C THR A 206 6.45 -6.06 -5.05
N VAL A 207 7.59 -6.07 -4.37
CA VAL A 207 8.31 -7.31 -4.01
C VAL A 207 7.45 -8.19 -3.10
N LEU A 208 6.94 -7.63 -2.00
CA LEU A 208 6.07 -8.36 -1.07
C LEU A 208 4.79 -8.83 -1.75
N GLY A 209 4.19 -7.96 -2.56
CA GLY A 209 3.00 -8.28 -3.34
C GLY A 209 3.23 -9.42 -4.33
N THR A 210 4.36 -9.43 -5.03
CA THR A 210 4.73 -10.47 -5.99
C THR A 210 4.91 -11.84 -5.32
N ILE A 211 5.64 -11.89 -4.19
CA ILE A 211 5.88 -13.13 -3.44
C ILE A 211 4.56 -13.81 -3.05
N LEU A 212 3.59 -13.03 -2.58
CA LEU A 212 2.29 -13.53 -2.16
C LEU A 212 1.33 -13.79 -3.35
N ALA A 213 1.45 -13.06 -4.44
CA ALA A 213 0.63 -13.24 -5.63
C ALA A 213 0.92 -14.56 -6.37
N ILE A 214 2.18 -15.01 -6.38
CA ILE A 214 2.58 -16.24 -7.08
C ILE A 214 1.76 -17.47 -6.62
N PRO A 215 1.74 -17.87 -5.33
CA PRO A 215 0.98 -19.03 -4.90
C PRO A 215 -0.54 -18.85 -5.09
N LEU A 216 -1.06 -17.63 -4.90
CA LEU A 216 -2.47 -17.33 -5.12
C LEU A 216 -2.87 -17.48 -6.59
N SER A 217 -1.98 -17.19 -7.53
CA SER A 217 -2.25 -17.34 -8.96
C SER A 217 -2.52 -18.79 -9.38
N PHE A 218 -1.83 -19.76 -8.78
CA PHE A 218 -2.05 -21.18 -9.06
C PHE A 218 -3.41 -21.66 -8.55
N ILE A 219 -3.86 -21.16 -7.41
CA ILE A 219 -5.17 -21.47 -6.84
C ILE A 219 -6.28 -20.80 -7.65
N ALA A 220 -6.02 -19.63 -8.20
CA ALA A 220 -6.94 -18.87 -9.04
C ALA A 220 -6.93 -19.31 -10.53
N ALA A 221 -6.14 -20.33 -10.92
CA ALA A 221 -6.07 -20.83 -12.28
C ALA A 221 -7.04 -22.00 -12.51
N ARG A 222 -7.99 -21.82 -13.45
CA ARG A 222 -9.05 -22.80 -13.74
C ARG A 222 -8.52 -24.13 -14.25
N ASN A 223 -7.52 -24.10 -15.14
CA ASN A 223 -6.92 -25.29 -15.73
C ASN A 223 -6.30 -26.23 -14.69
N LEU A 224 -5.72 -25.66 -13.62
CA LEU A 224 -5.13 -26.42 -12.51
C LEU A 224 -6.17 -26.90 -11.49
N MET A 225 -7.27 -26.16 -11.32
CA MET A 225 -8.31 -26.45 -10.35
C MET A 225 -9.38 -27.41 -10.88
N LYS A 226 -9.69 -27.38 -12.21
CA LYS A 226 -10.72 -28.22 -12.83
C LYS A 226 -10.56 -29.73 -12.57
N PRO A 227 -9.35 -30.34 -12.62
CA PRO A 227 -9.17 -31.77 -12.36
C PRO A 227 -9.22 -32.15 -10.87
N VAL A 228 -9.26 -31.17 -9.95
CA VAL A 228 -9.32 -31.45 -8.50
C VAL A 228 -10.73 -31.79 -8.09
N LYS A 229 -10.96 -33.07 -7.83
CA LYS A 229 -12.24 -33.61 -7.37
C LYS A 229 -12.02 -34.43 -6.11
N SER A 230 -12.95 -34.36 -5.16
CA SER A 230 -12.86 -35.10 -3.89
C SER A 230 -14.25 -35.58 -3.45
N PRO A 231 -14.37 -36.76 -2.81
CA PRO A 231 -15.63 -37.17 -2.23
C PRO A 231 -16.01 -36.29 -1.03
N LEU A 232 -17.29 -36.19 -0.70
CA LEU A 232 -17.80 -35.35 0.38
C LEU A 232 -17.18 -35.65 1.74
N SER A 233 -16.91 -36.93 2.04
CA SER A 233 -16.20 -37.36 3.25
C SER A 233 -14.80 -36.73 3.38
N SER A 234 -14.06 -36.68 2.27
CA SER A 234 -12.74 -36.04 2.23
C SER A 234 -12.83 -34.52 2.45
N ILE A 235 -13.81 -33.88 1.82
CA ILE A 235 -14.02 -32.42 1.97
C ILE A 235 -14.39 -32.09 3.42
N ALA A 236 -15.35 -32.80 3.99
CA ALA A 236 -15.83 -32.55 5.36
C ALA A 236 -14.70 -32.68 6.38
N LEU A 237 -13.95 -33.77 6.30
CA LEU A 237 -12.82 -33.99 7.22
C LEU A 237 -11.66 -32.98 6.99
N SER A 238 -11.37 -32.62 5.74
CA SER A 238 -10.38 -31.56 5.44
C SER A 238 -10.77 -30.22 6.03
N LEU A 239 -12.05 -29.83 5.91
CA LEU A 239 -12.59 -28.58 6.47
C LEU A 239 -12.52 -28.55 8.00
N LEU A 240 -12.69 -29.68 8.68
CA LEU A 240 -12.50 -29.80 10.14
C LEU A 240 -11.02 -29.78 10.52
N GLY A 241 -10.17 -30.41 9.72
CA GLY A 241 -8.72 -30.49 9.97
C GLY A 241 -8.03 -29.12 9.86
N TRP A 242 -8.51 -28.25 8.99
CA TRP A 242 -7.86 -26.97 8.73
C TRP A 242 -7.85 -26.03 9.94
N PRO A 243 -8.97 -25.64 10.58
CA PRO A 243 -8.96 -24.78 11.75
C PRO A 243 -8.32 -25.42 12.98
N LEU A 244 -8.55 -26.71 13.19
CA LEU A 244 -7.89 -27.45 14.28
C LEU A 244 -6.38 -27.46 14.13
N GLY A 245 -5.89 -27.72 12.92
CA GLY A 245 -4.46 -27.73 12.63
C GLY A 245 -3.83 -26.34 12.77
N ILE A 246 -4.52 -25.27 12.34
CA ILE A 246 -4.05 -23.90 12.54
C ILE A 246 -3.89 -23.59 14.02
N LEU A 247 -4.89 -23.87 14.84
CA LEU A 247 -4.85 -23.60 16.29
C LEU A 247 -3.73 -24.38 16.96
N LEU A 248 -3.66 -25.69 16.71
CA LEU A 248 -2.63 -26.56 17.30
C LEU A 248 -1.22 -26.14 16.85
N GLY A 249 -1.03 -25.87 15.57
CA GLY A 249 0.25 -25.46 15.02
C GLY A 249 0.71 -24.11 15.53
N TYR A 250 -0.20 -23.13 15.57
CA TYR A 250 0.10 -21.80 16.13
C TYR A 250 0.53 -21.91 17.61
N GLN A 251 -0.21 -22.65 18.44
CA GLN A 251 0.12 -22.83 19.85
C GLN A 251 1.44 -23.56 20.04
N LEU A 252 1.67 -24.64 19.26
CA LEU A 252 2.88 -25.44 19.34
C LEU A 252 4.11 -24.62 18.94
N VAL A 253 4.04 -23.88 17.81
CA VAL A 253 5.16 -23.07 17.33
C VAL A 253 5.37 -21.86 18.23
N SER A 254 4.32 -21.26 18.79
CA SER A 254 4.45 -20.19 19.80
C SER A 254 5.12 -20.71 21.08
N TRP A 255 4.85 -21.96 21.47
CA TRP A 255 5.54 -22.60 22.59
C TRP A 255 7.03 -22.79 22.28
N VAL A 256 7.38 -23.26 21.08
CA VAL A 256 8.78 -23.35 20.60
C VAL A 256 9.45 -21.97 20.63
N GLY A 257 8.74 -20.91 20.24
CA GLY A 257 9.22 -19.53 20.31
C GLY A 257 9.57 -19.10 21.75
N ARG A 258 8.71 -19.42 22.72
CA ARG A 258 9.01 -19.17 24.14
C ARG A 258 10.22 -19.93 24.64
N LEU A 259 10.43 -21.17 24.21
CA LEU A 259 11.65 -21.93 24.51
C LEU A 259 12.89 -21.30 23.87
N SER A 260 12.75 -20.79 22.63
CA SER A 260 13.83 -20.10 21.93
C SER A 260 14.23 -18.80 22.63
N ALA A 261 13.28 -18.06 23.17
CA ALA A 261 13.50 -16.78 23.84
C ALA A 261 14.44 -16.88 25.07
N SER A 262 14.45 -18.04 25.77
CA SER A 262 15.35 -18.25 26.91
C SER A 262 16.85 -18.27 26.56
N PHE A 263 17.19 -18.40 25.28
CA PHE A 263 18.57 -18.42 24.79
C PHE A 263 18.87 -17.23 23.86
N ALA A 264 17.87 -16.36 23.59
CA ALA A 264 17.97 -15.28 22.62
C ALA A 264 19.02 -14.20 23.00
N ASP A 265 19.21 -13.93 24.29
CA ASP A 265 20.10 -12.86 24.76
C ASP A 265 21.58 -13.25 24.69
N ASN A 266 21.89 -14.54 24.55
CA ASN A 266 23.27 -15.01 24.48
C ASN A 266 23.69 -15.24 23.02
N ILE A 267 24.31 -14.22 22.41
CA ILE A 267 24.70 -14.22 21.00
C ILE A 267 25.55 -15.44 20.60
N PRO A 268 26.60 -15.86 21.33
CA PRO A 268 27.35 -17.08 20.99
C PRO A 268 26.49 -18.34 20.95
N VAL A 269 25.59 -18.52 21.92
CA VAL A 269 24.67 -19.67 21.99
C VAL A 269 23.64 -19.61 20.87
N ASN A 270 23.11 -18.42 20.59
CA ASN A 270 22.19 -18.16 19.50
C ASN A 270 22.84 -18.51 18.14
N LEU A 271 24.05 -18.01 17.88
CA LEU A 271 24.81 -18.33 16.66
C LEU A 271 25.03 -19.85 16.50
N LEU A 272 25.36 -20.54 17.60
CA LEU A 272 25.50 -22.00 17.60
C LEU A 272 24.22 -22.70 17.15
N PHE A 273 23.05 -22.29 17.69
CA PHE A 273 21.77 -22.85 17.28
C PHE A 273 21.40 -22.53 15.84
N VAL A 274 21.68 -21.31 15.34
CA VAL A 274 21.45 -20.94 13.94
C VAL A 274 22.25 -21.83 12.97
N ILE A 275 23.44 -22.30 13.37
CA ILE A 275 24.26 -23.21 12.56
C ILE A 275 23.80 -24.67 12.70
N ILE A 276 23.52 -25.12 13.92
CA ILE A 276 23.20 -26.54 14.18
C ILE A 276 21.80 -26.91 13.70
N THR A 277 20.81 -26.04 13.87
CA THR A 277 19.41 -26.38 13.54
C THR A 277 19.17 -26.72 12.06
N PRO A 278 19.72 -26.01 11.05
CA PRO A 278 19.57 -26.42 9.65
C PRO A 278 20.29 -27.75 9.34
N ILE A 279 21.41 -28.01 10.01
CA ILE A 279 22.13 -29.28 9.86
C ILE A 279 21.26 -30.45 10.38
N LEU A 280 20.75 -30.32 11.62
CA LEU A 280 19.84 -31.30 12.19
C LEU A 280 18.57 -31.49 11.36
N ALA A 281 18.00 -30.37 10.88
CA ALA A 281 16.82 -30.39 10.01
C ALA A 281 17.12 -31.13 8.69
N SER A 282 18.25 -30.87 8.04
CA SER A 282 18.64 -31.54 6.81
C SER A 282 18.86 -33.04 6.99
N LEU A 283 19.51 -33.45 8.09
CA LEU A 283 19.73 -34.85 8.42
C LEU A 283 18.40 -35.56 8.72
N GLY A 284 17.54 -34.93 9.51
CA GLY A 284 16.22 -35.47 9.85
C GLY A 284 15.33 -35.63 8.60
N LEU A 285 15.31 -34.62 7.70
CA LEU A 285 14.58 -34.73 6.43
C LEU A 285 15.11 -35.84 5.52
N ARG A 286 16.43 -35.92 5.35
CA ARG A 286 17.05 -36.98 4.52
C ARG A 286 16.72 -38.38 5.05
N TRP A 287 16.73 -38.56 6.36
CA TRP A 287 16.41 -39.85 6.97
C TRP A 287 14.90 -40.16 6.92
N ALA A 288 14.05 -39.17 7.18
CA ALA A 288 12.60 -39.35 7.20
C ALA A 288 11.98 -39.50 5.80
N LEU A 289 12.59 -38.85 4.78
CA LEU A 289 12.13 -38.83 3.39
C LEU A 289 13.26 -39.29 2.44
N PRO A 290 13.67 -40.58 2.47
CA PRO A 290 14.71 -41.08 1.57
C PRO A 290 14.27 -40.99 0.11
N GLN A 291 15.18 -40.61 -0.77
CA GLN A 291 14.92 -40.41 -2.22
C GLN A 291 14.74 -41.75 -2.97
N GLU A 292 15.43 -42.80 -2.53
CA GLU A 292 15.38 -44.13 -3.15
C GLU A 292 14.96 -45.18 -2.12
N GLU A 293 13.84 -45.83 -2.35
CA GLU A 293 13.37 -46.98 -1.56
C GLU A 293 13.15 -48.20 -2.44
N ILE A 294 13.97 -49.22 -2.26
CA ILE A 294 13.89 -50.51 -2.98
C ILE A 294 12.74 -51.37 -2.43
N SER A 295 12.33 -51.19 -1.16
CA SER A 295 11.25 -51.94 -0.52
C SER A 295 10.38 -51.06 0.39
N LYS A 296 9.08 -51.38 0.49
CA LYS A 296 8.17 -50.67 1.42
C LYS A 296 8.61 -50.87 2.87
N PRO A 297 8.85 -49.82 3.64
CA PRO A 297 9.27 -49.92 5.02
C PRO A 297 8.18 -50.54 5.89
N GLY A 298 8.59 -51.25 6.92
CA GLY A 298 7.66 -51.81 7.93
C GLY A 298 6.91 -50.70 8.69
N THR A 299 5.77 -51.08 9.30
CA THR A 299 4.89 -50.12 10.02
C THR A 299 5.64 -49.36 11.12
N SER A 300 6.53 -50.01 11.87
CA SER A 300 7.34 -49.36 12.90
C SER A 300 8.26 -48.29 12.35
N THR A 301 8.91 -48.57 11.20
CA THR A 301 9.79 -47.59 10.51
C THR A 301 8.99 -46.40 9.97
N GLN A 302 7.75 -46.61 9.49
CA GLN A 302 6.87 -45.55 9.04
C GLN A 302 6.47 -44.61 10.20
N ILE A 303 6.12 -45.19 11.36
CA ILE A 303 5.79 -44.40 12.57
C ILE A 303 7.01 -43.62 13.04
N LEU A 304 8.18 -44.25 13.09
CA LEU A 304 9.41 -43.60 13.51
C LEU A 304 9.78 -42.43 12.57
N ARG A 305 9.62 -42.60 11.26
CA ARG A 305 9.82 -41.53 10.29
C ARG A 305 8.87 -40.37 10.48
N LEU A 306 7.61 -40.61 10.79
CA LEU A 306 6.65 -39.55 11.11
C LEU A 306 7.05 -38.78 12.37
N VAL A 307 7.53 -39.46 13.41
CA VAL A 307 8.01 -38.82 14.64
C VAL A 307 9.25 -37.98 14.36
N VAL A 308 10.23 -38.52 13.63
CA VAL A 308 11.44 -37.78 13.25
C VAL A 308 11.09 -36.56 12.37
N LEU A 309 10.18 -36.73 11.42
CA LEU A 309 9.72 -35.59 10.58
C LEU A 309 9.08 -34.50 11.44
N PHE A 310 8.23 -34.89 12.40
CA PHE A 310 7.60 -33.94 13.33
C PHE A 310 8.64 -33.20 14.17
N ILE A 311 9.61 -33.90 14.76
CA ILE A 311 10.71 -33.28 15.51
C ILE A 311 11.54 -32.36 14.61
N THR A 312 11.83 -32.77 13.38
CA THR A 312 12.59 -32.00 12.41
C THR A 312 11.90 -30.67 12.08
N VAL A 313 10.57 -30.70 11.93
CA VAL A 313 9.77 -29.46 11.70
C VAL A 313 9.86 -28.54 12.92
N LEU A 314 9.77 -29.05 14.13
CA LEU A 314 9.92 -28.24 15.36
C LEU A 314 11.32 -27.64 15.49
N VAL A 315 12.37 -28.42 15.18
CA VAL A 315 13.76 -27.94 15.14
C VAL A 315 13.93 -26.84 14.10
N SER A 316 13.28 -26.97 12.96
CA SER A 316 13.30 -25.93 11.91
C SER A 316 12.65 -24.62 12.37
N PHE A 317 11.49 -24.68 13.04
CA PHE A 317 10.88 -23.49 13.63
C PHE A 317 11.71 -22.88 14.75
N TYR A 318 12.31 -23.71 15.60
CA TYR A 318 13.25 -23.25 16.62
C TYR A 318 14.43 -22.50 15.98
N GLY A 319 15.00 -23.04 14.91
CA GLY A 319 16.08 -22.39 14.15
C GLY A 319 15.66 -21.05 13.54
N LEU A 320 14.42 -20.94 13.05
CA LEU A 320 13.88 -19.66 12.55
C LEU A 320 13.76 -18.62 13.66
N PHE A 321 13.32 -18.99 14.87
CA PHE A 321 13.28 -18.07 16.01
C PHE A 321 14.69 -17.65 16.44
N GLN A 322 15.65 -18.56 16.46
CA GLN A 322 17.05 -18.23 16.79
C GLN A 322 17.67 -17.32 15.73
N LEU A 323 17.37 -17.53 14.44
CA LEU A 323 17.79 -16.66 13.36
C LEU A 323 17.16 -15.25 13.49
N ALA A 324 15.87 -15.19 13.83
CA ALA A 324 15.17 -13.93 14.09
C ALA A 324 15.81 -13.17 15.25
N SER A 325 16.05 -13.84 16.38
CA SER A 325 16.71 -13.24 17.55
C SER A 325 18.13 -12.78 17.24
N LEU A 326 18.89 -13.56 16.48
CA LEU A 326 20.25 -13.18 16.04
C LEU A 326 20.21 -11.93 15.16
N ALA A 327 19.28 -11.89 14.20
CA ALA A 327 19.11 -10.73 13.32
C ALA A 327 18.73 -9.46 14.12
N MET A 328 17.84 -9.58 15.13
CA MET A 328 17.49 -8.47 16.01
C MET A 328 18.67 -8.00 16.85
N ASN A 329 19.42 -8.91 17.48
CA ASN A 329 20.57 -8.56 18.32
C ASN A 329 21.71 -7.92 17.50
N VAL A 330 22.07 -8.53 16.36
CA VAL A 330 23.07 -7.97 15.44
C VAL A 330 22.60 -6.63 14.86
N GLY A 331 21.30 -6.53 14.57
CA GLY A 331 20.67 -5.29 14.13
C GLY A 331 20.83 -4.16 15.13
N LEU A 332 20.53 -4.39 16.40
CA LEU A 332 20.70 -3.40 17.47
C LEU A 332 22.17 -2.98 17.65
N MET A 333 23.11 -3.95 17.59
CA MET A 333 24.54 -3.64 17.61
C MET A 333 24.95 -2.79 16.40
N GLY A 334 24.46 -3.11 15.22
CA GLY A 334 24.72 -2.35 14.00
C GLY A 334 24.19 -0.91 14.05
N VAL A 335 23.05 -0.69 14.68
CA VAL A 335 22.52 0.67 14.92
C VAL A 335 23.46 1.47 15.83
N ALA A 336 24.03 0.82 16.87
CA ALA A 336 24.92 1.49 17.82
C ALA A 336 26.31 1.79 17.26
N GLU A 337 26.84 0.92 16.38
CA GLU A 337 28.24 0.97 15.97
C GLU A 337 28.50 1.50 14.56
N PHE A 338 27.54 1.36 13.63
CA PHE A 338 27.78 1.64 12.20
C PHE A 338 27.59 3.11 11.79
N GLY A 339 27.27 4.04 12.70
CA GLY A 339 27.14 5.47 12.38
C GLY A 339 26.21 5.73 11.17
N SER A 340 26.75 6.21 10.06
CA SER A 340 25.97 6.48 8.83
C SER A 340 25.33 5.23 8.19
N LEU A 341 25.81 4.02 8.50
CA LEU A 341 25.25 2.75 8.02
C LEU A 341 24.27 2.11 9.04
N ALA A 342 23.85 2.82 10.07
CA ALA A 342 22.88 2.36 11.08
C ALA A 342 21.58 1.84 10.47
N PHE A 343 21.21 2.31 9.26
CA PHE A 343 20.03 1.81 8.54
C PHE A 343 20.09 0.31 8.23
N ILE A 344 21.29 -0.27 8.03
CA ILE A 344 21.47 -1.72 7.85
C ILE A 344 21.13 -2.46 9.14
N GLY A 345 21.56 -1.91 10.29
CA GLY A 345 21.21 -2.46 11.60
C GLY A 345 19.70 -2.43 11.84
N ASN A 346 19.05 -1.30 11.57
CA ASN A 346 17.59 -1.18 11.64
C ASN A 346 16.88 -2.20 10.72
N PHE A 347 17.37 -2.36 9.51
CA PHE A 347 16.80 -3.33 8.56
C PHE A 347 16.89 -4.77 9.08
N LEU A 348 18.04 -5.18 9.60
CA LEU A 348 18.23 -6.51 10.19
C LEU A 348 17.31 -6.73 11.41
N PHE A 349 17.19 -5.72 12.28
CA PHE A 349 16.29 -5.77 13.42
C PHE A 349 14.83 -5.99 12.97
N GLN A 350 14.35 -5.18 12.03
CA GLN A 350 12.98 -5.27 11.53
C GLN A 350 12.69 -6.60 10.83
N ILE A 351 13.64 -7.12 10.04
CA ILE A 351 13.48 -8.46 9.45
C ILE A 351 13.40 -9.53 10.53
N GLY A 352 14.27 -9.46 11.55
CA GLY A 352 14.23 -10.40 12.67
C GLY A 352 12.87 -10.37 13.38
N ASP A 353 12.36 -9.19 13.68
CA ASP A 353 11.05 -9.02 14.33
C ASP A 353 9.89 -9.56 13.46
N ILE A 354 9.88 -9.23 12.17
CA ILE A 354 8.89 -9.76 11.22
C ILE A 354 8.93 -11.30 11.16
N VAL A 355 10.12 -11.89 11.09
CA VAL A 355 10.27 -13.36 11.08
C VAL A 355 9.75 -13.96 12.38
N ALA A 356 10.04 -13.35 13.53
CA ALA A 356 9.54 -13.82 14.84
C ALA A 356 8.00 -13.81 14.90
N ILE A 357 7.37 -12.72 14.44
CA ILE A 357 5.90 -12.56 14.43
C ILE A 357 5.22 -13.52 13.45
N ILE A 358 5.80 -13.69 12.25
CA ILE A 358 5.19 -14.51 11.19
C ILE A 358 5.38 -16.01 11.43
N THR A 359 6.45 -16.44 12.11
CA THR A 359 6.79 -17.85 12.31
C THR A 359 5.65 -18.67 12.93
N PRO A 360 4.95 -18.25 14.01
CA PRO A 360 3.81 -18.99 14.55
C PRO A 360 2.63 -19.09 13.58
N VAL A 361 2.40 -18.05 12.78
CA VAL A 361 1.35 -18.02 11.76
C VAL A 361 1.66 -19.03 10.66
N LEU A 362 2.90 -19.04 10.16
CA LEU A 362 3.37 -20.04 9.19
C LEU A 362 3.27 -21.45 9.74
N GLY A 363 3.63 -21.64 11.02
CA GLY A 363 3.47 -22.92 11.72
C GLY A 363 2.02 -23.36 11.77
N GLY A 364 1.10 -22.46 12.10
CA GLY A 364 -0.33 -22.71 12.08
C GLY A 364 -0.84 -23.10 10.69
N LEU A 365 -0.50 -22.33 9.65
CA LEU A 365 -0.92 -22.61 8.28
C LEU A 365 -0.35 -23.95 7.76
N ALA A 366 0.92 -24.23 8.02
CA ALA A 366 1.57 -25.48 7.62
C ALA A 366 0.91 -26.70 8.30
N THR A 367 0.69 -26.61 9.61
CA THR A 367 0.03 -27.68 10.38
C THR A 367 -1.45 -27.81 10.00
N GLY A 368 -2.14 -26.69 9.74
CA GLY A 368 -3.50 -26.66 9.21
C GLY A 368 -3.61 -27.39 7.88
N GLY A 369 -2.71 -27.11 6.94
CA GLY A 369 -2.62 -27.79 5.66
C GLY A 369 -2.27 -29.28 5.80
N ALA A 370 -1.33 -29.64 6.67
CA ALA A 370 -0.93 -31.02 6.93
C ALA A 370 -2.07 -31.84 7.54
N LEU A 371 -2.73 -31.32 8.60
CA LEU A 371 -3.85 -31.99 9.26
C LEU A 371 -5.07 -32.08 8.35
N SER A 372 -5.39 -31.03 7.62
CA SER A 372 -6.45 -31.04 6.60
C SER A 372 -6.20 -32.11 5.52
N SER A 373 -4.97 -32.19 5.01
CA SER A 373 -4.57 -33.20 4.03
C SER A 373 -4.61 -34.63 4.60
N PHE A 374 -4.19 -34.80 5.85
CA PHE A 374 -4.24 -36.10 6.53
C PHE A 374 -5.67 -36.56 6.74
N LEU A 375 -6.52 -35.74 7.34
CA LEU A 375 -7.94 -36.03 7.55
C LEU A 375 -8.70 -36.20 6.23
N GLY A 376 -8.38 -35.40 5.20
CA GLY A 376 -8.94 -35.56 3.87
C GLY A 376 -8.62 -36.91 3.24
N ARG A 377 -7.37 -37.42 3.40
CA ARG A 377 -6.99 -38.78 2.97
C ARG A 377 -7.72 -39.87 3.75
N LEU A 378 -7.96 -39.66 5.03
CA LEU A 378 -8.80 -40.60 5.81
C LEU A 378 -10.23 -40.61 5.28
N GLY A 379 -10.82 -39.45 4.99
CA GLY A 379 -12.15 -39.36 4.40
C GLY A 379 -12.24 -40.03 3.03
N GLN A 380 -11.22 -39.88 2.18
CA GLN A 380 -11.14 -40.53 0.89
C GLN A 380 -11.05 -42.06 1.05
N ARG A 381 -10.17 -42.57 1.92
CA ARG A 381 -10.05 -44.01 2.22
C ARG A 381 -11.37 -44.59 2.77
N SER A 382 -12.10 -43.81 3.59
CA SER A 382 -13.41 -44.22 4.10
C SER A 382 -14.44 -44.34 2.97
N ALA A 383 -14.44 -43.40 2.00
CA ALA A 383 -15.31 -43.48 0.83
C ALA A 383 -15.01 -44.73 -0.04
N GLU A 384 -13.74 -45.11 -0.17
CA GLU A 384 -13.31 -46.27 -0.95
C GLU A 384 -13.61 -47.60 -0.27
N LYS A 385 -13.36 -47.72 1.03
CA LYS A 385 -13.39 -49.00 1.77
C LYS A 385 -14.75 -49.36 2.37
N LEU A 386 -15.56 -48.36 2.78
CA LEU A 386 -16.84 -48.57 3.42
C LEU A 386 -17.97 -48.90 2.41
N THR A 387 -19.02 -49.55 2.90
CA THR A 387 -20.25 -49.76 2.12
C THR A 387 -20.94 -48.45 1.82
N THR A 388 -21.75 -48.40 0.77
CA THR A 388 -22.44 -47.16 0.34
C THR A 388 -23.31 -46.56 1.45
N VAL A 389 -23.96 -47.43 2.27
CA VAL A 389 -24.79 -46.97 3.39
C VAL A 389 -23.92 -46.32 4.48
N ASN A 390 -22.82 -46.97 4.87
CA ASN A 390 -21.92 -46.44 5.89
C ASN A 390 -21.25 -45.12 5.44
N VAL A 391 -20.86 -45.02 4.18
CA VAL A 391 -20.34 -43.76 3.62
C VAL A 391 -21.39 -42.66 3.66
N LYS A 392 -22.66 -43.00 3.41
CA LYS A 392 -23.75 -42.00 3.46
C LYS A 392 -23.94 -41.49 4.89
N ILE A 393 -23.96 -42.37 5.90
CA ILE A 393 -24.04 -41.98 7.31
C ILE A 393 -22.83 -41.13 7.71
N PHE A 394 -21.65 -41.57 7.32
CA PHE A 394 -20.40 -40.82 7.55
C PHE A 394 -20.45 -39.39 6.95
N ASN A 395 -20.89 -39.27 5.69
CA ASN A 395 -21.05 -37.97 5.03
C ASN A 395 -22.07 -37.08 5.76
N ILE A 396 -23.20 -37.64 6.22
CA ILE A 396 -24.21 -36.88 6.97
C ILE A 396 -23.59 -36.32 8.26
N ILE A 397 -22.93 -37.14 9.06
CA ILE A 397 -22.36 -36.70 10.32
C ILE A 397 -21.28 -35.65 10.11
N PHE A 398 -20.26 -35.97 9.31
CA PHE A 398 -19.09 -35.09 9.19
C PHE A 398 -19.36 -33.85 8.36
N ALA A 399 -20.23 -33.88 7.34
CA ALA A 399 -20.60 -32.68 6.61
C ALA A 399 -21.44 -31.70 7.44
N THR A 400 -22.34 -32.24 8.30
CA THR A 400 -23.10 -31.42 9.26
C THR A 400 -22.17 -30.72 10.25
N ILE A 401 -21.22 -31.46 10.86
CA ILE A 401 -20.25 -30.90 11.79
C ILE A 401 -19.33 -29.89 11.09
N ALA A 402 -18.84 -30.22 9.90
CA ALA A 402 -17.98 -29.30 9.13
C ALA A 402 -18.71 -28.01 8.77
N GLY A 403 -19.96 -28.10 8.30
CA GLY A 403 -20.79 -26.94 8.04
C GLY A 403 -21.00 -26.08 9.29
N ALA A 404 -21.39 -26.72 10.41
CA ALA A 404 -21.54 -26.04 11.70
C ALA A 404 -20.26 -25.31 12.13
N THR A 405 -19.11 -25.97 12.02
CA THR A 405 -17.80 -25.41 12.42
C THR A 405 -17.41 -24.22 11.55
N ILE A 406 -17.48 -24.34 10.21
CA ILE A 406 -17.08 -23.27 9.29
C ILE A 406 -17.99 -22.05 9.44
N PHE A 407 -19.31 -22.26 9.47
CA PHE A 407 -20.25 -21.14 9.65
C PHE A 407 -20.18 -20.54 11.06
N GLY A 408 -19.90 -21.35 12.08
CA GLY A 408 -19.61 -20.87 13.43
C GLY A 408 -18.39 -19.95 13.47
N LEU A 409 -17.30 -20.34 12.79
CA LEU A 409 -16.09 -19.50 12.66
C LEU A 409 -16.37 -18.21 11.88
N LEU A 410 -17.15 -18.28 10.79
CA LEU A 410 -17.58 -17.09 10.05
C LEU A 410 -18.45 -16.17 10.92
N GLY A 411 -19.34 -16.74 11.74
CA GLY A 411 -20.15 -15.98 12.70
C GLY A 411 -19.30 -15.28 13.77
N GLN A 412 -18.22 -15.92 14.26
CA GLN A 412 -17.29 -15.26 15.17
C GLN A 412 -16.48 -14.15 14.48
N LEU A 413 -16.13 -14.32 13.21
CA LEU A 413 -15.50 -13.26 12.43
C LEU A 413 -16.46 -12.05 12.26
N VAL A 414 -17.74 -12.29 11.98
CA VAL A 414 -18.77 -11.24 11.91
C VAL A 414 -18.96 -10.57 13.26
N LYS A 415 -18.96 -11.33 14.37
CA LYS A 415 -18.98 -10.77 15.72
C LYS A 415 -17.84 -9.79 15.95
N TRP A 416 -16.64 -10.17 15.57
CA TRP A 416 -15.45 -9.34 15.73
C TRP A 416 -15.49 -8.09 14.86
N LEU A 417 -15.96 -8.21 13.61
CA LEU A 417 -16.02 -7.07 12.67
C LEU A 417 -17.10 -6.04 13.03
N TYR A 418 -18.26 -6.49 13.50
CA TYR A 418 -19.44 -5.62 13.72
C TYR A 418 -19.78 -5.44 15.20
N GLU A 419 -18.98 -5.98 16.12
CA GLU A 419 -19.17 -5.92 17.58
C GLU A 419 -20.56 -6.37 18.05
N ILE A 420 -21.18 -7.31 17.31
CA ILE A 420 -22.52 -7.79 17.61
C ILE A 420 -22.46 -8.65 18.89
N GLY A 421 -23.07 -8.16 19.98
CA GLY A 421 -23.03 -8.82 21.29
C GLY A 421 -23.93 -10.05 21.41
N ASN A 422 -24.99 -10.17 20.60
CA ASN A 422 -25.96 -11.25 20.72
C ASN A 422 -25.43 -12.56 20.13
N PRO A 423 -25.22 -13.63 20.97
CA PRO A 423 -24.67 -14.90 20.52
C PRO A 423 -25.63 -15.66 19.60
N LEU A 424 -26.92 -15.33 19.56
CA LEU A 424 -27.87 -15.96 18.65
C LEU A 424 -27.51 -15.68 17.18
N TYR A 425 -27.12 -14.44 16.86
CA TYR A 425 -26.78 -14.03 15.48
C TYR A 425 -25.34 -14.35 15.12
N THR A 426 -24.43 -14.43 16.09
CA THR A 426 -22.99 -14.56 15.84
C THR A 426 -22.43 -15.97 16.08
N LEU A 427 -23.15 -16.83 16.80
CA LEU A 427 -22.72 -18.20 17.06
C LEU A 427 -23.82 -19.21 16.69
N TRP A 428 -24.95 -19.19 17.39
CA TRP A 428 -25.96 -20.24 17.26
C TRP A 428 -26.68 -20.23 15.92
N GLY A 429 -27.02 -19.05 15.38
CA GLY A 429 -27.63 -18.90 14.05
C GLY A 429 -26.71 -19.42 12.94
N PRO A 430 -25.46 -18.91 12.82
CA PRO A 430 -24.49 -19.43 11.87
C PRO A 430 -24.22 -20.93 12.02
N VAL A 431 -24.01 -21.43 13.25
CA VAL A 431 -23.82 -22.86 13.50
C VAL A 431 -25.00 -23.69 13.00
N ALA A 432 -26.23 -23.28 13.34
CA ALA A 432 -27.44 -23.98 12.88
C ALA A 432 -27.59 -23.94 11.35
N THR A 433 -27.39 -22.77 10.73
CA THR A 433 -27.46 -22.65 9.26
C THR A 433 -26.39 -23.48 8.56
N GLY A 434 -25.15 -23.47 9.08
CA GLY A 434 -24.06 -24.29 8.56
C GLY A 434 -24.33 -25.79 8.72
N ALA A 435 -24.87 -26.21 9.87
CA ALA A 435 -25.26 -27.60 10.11
C ALA A 435 -26.37 -28.06 9.12
N ILE A 436 -27.39 -27.24 8.93
CA ILE A 436 -28.48 -27.52 7.98
C ILE A 436 -27.94 -27.61 6.55
N LEU A 437 -27.10 -26.67 6.12
CA LEU A 437 -26.50 -26.69 4.78
C LEU A 437 -25.62 -27.94 4.57
N GLY A 438 -24.80 -28.29 5.56
CA GLY A 438 -23.98 -29.50 5.53
C GLY A 438 -24.82 -30.78 5.45
N LEU A 439 -25.90 -30.85 6.23
CA LEU A 439 -26.87 -31.95 6.19
C LEU A 439 -27.56 -32.07 4.83
N VAL A 440 -28.10 -30.96 4.31
CA VAL A 440 -28.77 -30.90 3.00
C VAL A 440 -27.81 -31.35 1.90
N LEU A 441 -26.60 -30.83 1.88
CA LEU A 441 -25.57 -31.22 0.92
C LEU A 441 -25.29 -32.74 1.00
N ALA A 442 -25.18 -33.27 2.21
CA ALA A 442 -24.94 -34.71 2.42
C ALA A 442 -26.14 -35.57 1.99
N ILE A 443 -27.37 -35.09 2.13
CA ILE A 443 -28.58 -35.82 1.70
C ILE A 443 -28.66 -35.86 0.17
N PHE A 444 -28.44 -34.75 -0.51
CA PHE A 444 -28.60 -34.68 -1.96
C PHE A 444 -27.41 -35.26 -2.75
N THR A 445 -26.20 -35.29 -2.19
CA THR A 445 -25.05 -35.91 -2.85
C THR A 445 -25.11 -37.45 -2.73
N LYS A 446 -24.76 -38.16 -3.80
CA LYS A 446 -24.57 -39.61 -3.74
C LYS A 446 -23.34 -39.94 -2.88
N ALA A 447 -23.40 -41.08 -2.17
CA ALA A 447 -22.44 -41.42 -1.12
C ALA A 447 -20.96 -41.42 -1.58
N LYS A 448 -20.68 -41.89 -2.79
CA LYS A 448 -19.32 -42.06 -3.34
C LYS A 448 -18.97 -41.12 -4.49
N ASP A 449 -19.88 -40.22 -4.86
CA ASP A 449 -19.62 -39.26 -5.94
C ASP A 449 -18.53 -38.27 -5.54
N THR A 450 -17.71 -37.89 -6.53
CA THR A 450 -16.69 -36.85 -6.35
C THR A 450 -17.23 -35.48 -6.75
N LEU A 451 -17.11 -34.52 -5.86
CA LEU A 451 -17.49 -33.12 -6.07
C LEU A 451 -16.33 -32.32 -6.67
N PRO A 452 -16.60 -31.30 -7.50
CA PRO A 452 -15.56 -30.48 -8.14
C PRO A 452 -14.99 -29.44 -7.17
N THR A 453 -14.30 -29.91 -6.12
CA THR A 453 -13.73 -29.05 -5.06
C THR A 453 -12.81 -27.97 -5.58
N GLY A 454 -11.98 -28.29 -6.55
CA GLY A 454 -11.08 -27.30 -7.15
C GLY A 454 -11.82 -26.15 -7.81
N MET A 455 -12.96 -26.43 -8.47
CA MET A 455 -13.78 -25.38 -9.07
C MET A 455 -14.43 -24.48 -8.01
N VAL A 456 -14.83 -25.02 -6.87
CA VAL A 456 -15.36 -24.21 -5.76
C VAL A 456 -14.28 -23.28 -5.22
N ILE A 457 -13.08 -23.80 -4.95
CA ILE A 457 -11.93 -23.01 -4.50
C ILE A 457 -11.58 -21.93 -5.52
N TYR A 458 -11.54 -22.28 -6.80
CA TYR A 458 -11.33 -21.33 -7.90
C TYR A 458 -12.33 -20.18 -7.88
N TYR A 459 -13.64 -20.47 -7.82
CA TYR A 459 -14.66 -19.41 -7.81
C TYR A 459 -14.58 -18.53 -6.57
N ILE A 460 -14.35 -19.11 -5.38
CA ILE A 460 -14.19 -18.34 -4.14
C ILE A 460 -12.97 -17.42 -4.27
N THR A 461 -11.82 -17.94 -4.67
CA THR A 461 -10.58 -17.16 -4.81
C THR A 461 -10.75 -16.06 -5.86
N ARG A 462 -11.33 -16.36 -7.03
CA ARG A 462 -11.57 -15.36 -8.08
C ARG A 462 -12.54 -14.27 -7.64
N THR A 463 -13.62 -14.61 -6.94
CA THR A 463 -14.57 -13.64 -6.41
C THR A 463 -13.89 -12.72 -5.40
N PHE A 464 -13.10 -13.28 -4.49
CA PHE A 464 -12.32 -12.52 -3.52
C PHE A 464 -11.33 -11.56 -4.21
N LEU A 465 -10.51 -12.07 -5.13
CA LEU A 465 -9.57 -11.26 -5.90
C LEU A 465 -10.28 -10.15 -6.70
N ASN A 466 -11.42 -10.44 -7.32
CA ASN A 466 -12.18 -9.43 -8.06
C ASN A 466 -12.77 -8.35 -7.13
N GLY A 467 -13.30 -8.76 -5.97
CA GLY A 467 -13.84 -7.84 -4.97
C GLY A 467 -12.78 -6.89 -4.43
N PHE A 468 -11.65 -7.42 -3.98
CA PHE A 468 -10.55 -6.56 -3.47
C PHE A 468 -9.90 -5.68 -4.54
N ARG A 469 -9.81 -6.17 -5.79
CA ARG A 469 -9.29 -5.37 -6.90
C ARG A 469 -10.16 -4.16 -7.24
N SER A 470 -11.46 -4.20 -6.94
CA SER A 470 -12.35 -3.06 -7.18
C SER A 470 -12.18 -1.92 -6.17
N ILE A 471 -11.45 -2.17 -5.06
CA ILE A 471 -11.15 -1.15 -4.07
C ILE A 471 -9.90 -0.40 -4.51
N GLU A 472 -9.99 0.91 -4.62
CA GLU A 472 -8.88 1.80 -4.98
C GLU A 472 -7.78 1.74 -3.90
N ALA A 473 -6.51 1.77 -4.32
CA ALA A 473 -5.39 1.72 -3.38
C ALA A 473 -5.38 2.89 -2.37
N LEU A 474 -5.89 4.06 -2.78
CA LEU A 474 -6.03 5.21 -1.89
C LEU A 474 -7.03 4.94 -0.75
N VAL A 475 -8.16 4.31 -1.05
CA VAL A 475 -9.15 3.91 -0.02
C VAL A 475 -8.53 2.92 0.96
N MET A 476 -7.76 1.94 0.44
CA MET A 476 -7.00 1.01 1.30
C MET A 476 -5.98 1.75 2.16
N ALA A 477 -5.30 2.77 1.63
CA ALA A 477 -4.33 3.57 2.38
C ALA A 477 -4.99 4.27 3.57
N ILE A 478 -6.16 4.87 3.38
CA ILE A 478 -6.93 5.51 4.48
C ILE A 478 -7.27 4.49 5.58
N VAL A 479 -7.73 3.29 5.20
CA VAL A 479 -8.02 2.21 6.16
C VAL A 479 -6.76 1.81 6.94
N PHE A 480 -5.62 1.66 6.26
CA PHE A 480 -4.37 1.30 6.94
C PHE A 480 -3.83 2.45 7.80
N VAL A 481 -4.01 3.72 7.39
CA VAL A 481 -3.65 4.87 8.24
C VAL A 481 -4.42 4.85 9.56
N ILE A 482 -5.70 4.49 9.54
CA ILE A 482 -6.50 4.34 10.76
C ILE A 482 -5.97 3.18 11.63
N ALA A 483 -5.49 2.10 11.01
CA ALA A 483 -5.03 0.90 11.72
C ALA A 483 -3.61 1.03 12.30
N VAL A 484 -2.67 1.63 11.56
CA VAL A 484 -1.23 1.64 11.92
C VAL A 484 -0.65 3.04 12.09
N GLY A 485 -1.44 4.10 11.87
CA GLY A 485 -1.01 5.49 11.93
C GLY A 485 -0.55 6.05 10.58
N ILE A 486 -0.38 7.37 10.54
CA ILE A 486 0.10 8.09 9.35
C ILE A 486 1.58 7.76 9.13
N GLY A 487 1.94 7.35 7.92
CA GLY A 487 3.32 7.11 7.56
C GLY A 487 3.52 6.13 6.40
N PRO A 488 4.78 5.93 5.95
CA PRO A 488 5.12 5.08 4.80
C PRO A 488 4.66 3.63 4.97
N PHE A 489 4.56 3.13 6.20
CA PHE A 489 4.13 1.76 6.48
C PHE A 489 2.68 1.50 6.04
N ALA A 490 1.76 2.43 6.30
CA ALA A 490 0.38 2.35 5.81
C ALA A 490 0.34 2.30 4.28
N GLY A 491 1.19 3.09 3.61
CA GLY A 491 1.35 3.09 2.16
C GLY A 491 1.85 1.76 1.60
N VAL A 492 2.88 1.16 2.21
CA VAL A 492 3.39 -0.18 1.82
C VAL A 492 2.29 -1.24 1.96
N MET A 493 1.53 -1.22 3.06
CA MET A 493 0.43 -2.17 3.30
C MET A 493 -0.67 -2.04 2.23
N ALA A 494 -1.10 -0.81 1.94
CA ALA A 494 -2.15 -0.55 0.95
C ALA A 494 -1.73 -0.96 -0.47
N LEU A 495 -0.57 -0.49 -0.92
CA LEU A 495 -0.02 -0.82 -2.24
C LEU A 495 0.32 -2.30 -2.34
N GLY A 496 0.86 -2.90 -1.27
CA GLY A 496 1.17 -4.32 -1.20
C GLY A 496 -0.07 -5.18 -1.39
N LEU A 497 -1.13 -4.94 -0.61
CA LEU A 497 -2.39 -5.67 -0.72
C LEU A 497 -3.02 -5.52 -2.11
N HIS A 498 -3.08 -4.30 -2.63
CA HIS A 498 -3.60 -4.05 -3.98
C HIS A 498 -2.73 -4.73 -5.06
N THR A 499 -1.42 -4.79 -4.86
CA THR A 499 -0.47 -5.50 -5.75
C THR A 499 -0.69 -7.01 -5.72
N ILE A 500 -0.83 -7.61 -4.53
CA ILE A 500 -1.14 -9.05 -4.37
C ILE A 500 -2.34 -9.43 -5.23
N VAL A 501 -3.44 -8.71 -5.05
CA VAL A 501 -4.72 -9.03 -5.70
C VAL A 501 -4.64 -8.83 -7.22
N SER A 502 -4.03 -7.74 -7.66
CA SER A 502 -3.90 -7.41 -9.09
C SER A 502 -2.97 -8.39 -9.81
N LEU A 503 -1.80 -8.68 -9.23
CA LEU A 503 -0.86 -9.63 -9.82
C LEU A 503 -1.37 -11.07 -9.78
N ALA A 504 -1.98 -11.50 -8.67
CA ALA A 504 -2.54 -12.85 -8.58
C ALA A 504 -3.56 -13.13 -9.69
N LYS A 505 -4.40 -12.14 -10.03
CA LYS A 505 -5.32 -12.25 -11.15
C LYS A 505 -4.61 -12.33 -12.48
N LEU A 506 -3.70 -11.40 -12.80
CA LEU A 506 -2.96 -11.37 -14.06
C LEU A 506 -2.13 -12.64 -14.24
N TYR A 507 -1.45 -13.08 -13.19
CA TYR A 507 -0.67 -14.30 -13.18
C TYR A 507 -1.53 -15.54 -13.40
N SER A 508 -2.72 -15.61 -12.79
CA SER A 508 -3.63 -16.74 -12.99
C SER A 508 -4.12 -16.84 -14.43
N GLU A 509 -4.33 -15.71 -15.11
CA GLU A 509 -4.69 -15.66 -16.53
C GLU A 509 -3.55 -16.18 -17.42
N GLN A 510 -2.29 -15.90 -17.06
CA GLN A 510 -1.13 -16.46 -17.76
C GLN A 510 -1.00 -17.97 -17.53
N VAL A 511 -1.23 -18.47 -16.32
CA VAL A 511 -1.28 -19.90 -16.04
C VAL A 511 -2.39 -20.59 -16.84
N GLU A 512 -3.51 -19.94 -17.06
CA GLU A 512 -4.62 -20.47 -17.88
C GLU A 512 -4.29 -20.48 -19.38
N SER A 513 -3.43 -19.59 -19.86
CA SER A 513 -3.07 -19.42 -21.28
C SER A 513 -1.85 -20.25 -21.74
N ILE A 514 -1.26 -21.07 -20.86
CA ILE A 514 -0.09 -21.90 -21.21
C ILE A 514 -0.39 -22.88 -22.34
N SER A 515 0.62 -23.18 -23.16
CA SER A 515 0.51 -24.17 -24.22
C SER A 515 0.33 -25.59 -23.68
N ALA A 516 -0.58 -26.35 -24.26
CA ALA A 516 -0.85 -27.74 -23.86
C ALA A 516 0.32 -28.69 -24.19
N GLY A 517 1.03 -28.47 -25.30
CA GLY A 517 2.09 -29.37 -25.77
C GLY A 517 3.18 -29.69 -24.73
N PRO A 518 3.86 -28.69 -24.12
CA PRO A 518 4.83 -28.96 -23.06
C PRO A 518 4.22 -29.65 -21.83
N LEU A 519 2.97 -29.33 -21.51
CA LEU A 519 2.26 -29.94 -20.40
C LEU A 519 2.00 -31.43 -20.65
N GLU A 520 1.54 -31.79 -21.84
CA GLU A 520 1.29 -33.16 -22.28
C GLU A 520 2.59 -33.97 -22.38
N ALA A 521 3.65 -33.35 -22.92
CA ALA A 521 4.96 -34.00 -23.02
C ALA A 521 5.54 -34.40 -21.66
N VAL A 522 5.50 -33.49 -20.68
CA VAL A 522 5.98 -33.78 -19.31
C VAL A 522 5.07 -34.78 -18.58
N THR A 523 3.76 -34.69 -18.75
CA THR A 523 2.85 -35.65 -18.12
C THR A 523 2.99 -37.07 -18.72
N ALA A 524 3.30 -37.18 -20.03
CA ALA A 524 3.51 -38.45 -20.70
C ALA A 524 4.74 -39.21 -20.16
N THR A 525 5.72 -38.50 -19.55
CA THR A 525 6.88 -39.15 -18.89
C THR A 525 6.54 -39.75 -17.50
N GLY A 526 5.29 -39.67 -17.06
CA GLY A 526 4.87 -40.10 -15.73
C GLY A 526 5.15 -39.09 -14.60
N ALA A 527 5.47 -37.86 -14.93
CA ALA A 527 5.72 -36.79 -13.97
C ALA A 527 4.51 -36.54 -13.06
N ASN A 528 4.77 -36.34 -11.77
CA ASN A 528 3.74 -35.95 -10.84
C ASN A 528 3.32 -34.48 -11.03
N ARG A 529 2.23 -34.06 -10.37
CA ARG A 529 1.69 -32.70 -10.51
C ARG A 529 2.69 -31.58 -10.24
N LEU A 530 3.50 -31.73 -9.20
CA LEU A 530 4.50 -30.72 -8.84
C LEU A 530 5.61 -30.65 -9.90
N GLN A 531 6.07 -31.79 -10.37
CA GLN A 531 7.04 -31.88 -11.46
C GLN A 531 6.49 -31.25 -12.75
N THR A 532 5.23 -31.51 -13.08
CA THR A 532 4.57 -30.90 -14.24
C THR A 532 4.50 -29.37 -14.10
N ILE A 533 4.19 -28.85 -12.94
CA ILE A 533 4.21 -27.39 -12.69
C ILE A 533 5.62 -26.84 -12.88
N ILE A 534 6.62 -27.43 -12.25
CA ILE A 534 8.00 -26.91 -12.29
C ILE A 534 8.60 -26.99 -13.69
N TYR A 535 8.41 -28.08 -14.41
CA TYR A 535 9.09 -28.30 -15.70
C TYR A 535 8.29 -27.86 -16.93
N ALA A 536 6.96 -27.83 -16.87
CA ALA A 536 6.12 -27.44 -18.00
C ALA A 536 5.45 -26.08 -17.82
N VAL A 537 4.97 -25.74 -16.62
CA VAL A 537 4.22 -24.48 -16.38
C VAL A 537 5.17 -23.32 -16.11
N VAL A 538 6.06 -23.47 -15.12
CA VAL A 538 6.95 -22.39 -14.65
C VAL A 538 7.78 -21.77 -15.77
N PRO A 539 8.45 -22.50 -16.68
CA PRO A 539 9.23 -21.89 -17.74
C PRO A 539 8.41 -21.03 -18.71
N GLN A 540 7.12 -21.35 -18.89
CA GLN A 540 6.24 -20.58 -19.77
C GLN A 540 5.71 -19.30 -19.10
N ILE A 541 5.57 -19.30 -17.78
CA ILE A 541 4.98 -18.17 -17.05
C ILE A 541 6.01 -17.14 -16.56
N ILE A 542 7.30 -17.51 -16.42
CA ILE A 542 8.34 -16.58 -15.93
C ILE A 542 8.41 -15.28 -16.74
N PRO A 543 8.52 -15.29 -18.10
CA PRO A 543 8.64 -14.06 -18.86
C PRO A 543 7.43 -13.09 -18.66
N PRO A 544 6.17 -13.54 -18.80
CA PRO A 544 5.03 -12.66 -18.55
C PRO A 544 4.92 -12.24 -17.08
N TYR A 545 5.33 -13.06 -16.10
CA TYR A 545 5.34 -12.67 -14.70
C TYR A 545 6.29 -11.50 -14.44
N ILE A 546 7.50 -11.56 -14.98
CA ILE A 546 8.47 -10.47 -14.88
C ILE A 546 7.90 -9.20 -15.52
N SER A 547 7.30 -9.29 -16.70
CA SER A 547 6.70 -8.16 -17.39
C SER A 547 5.58 -7.50 -16.57
N TYR A 548 4.65 -8.29 -16.00
CA TYR A 548 3.58 -7.77 -15.15
C TYR A 548 4.08 -7.22 -13.83
N THR A 549 5.14 -7.80 -13.25
CA THR A 549 5.76 -7.27 -12.03
C THR A 549 6.35 -5.89 -12.29
N MET A 550 7.10 -5.72 -13.39
CA MET A 550 7.69 -4.43 -13.77
C MET A 550 6.63 -3.38 -14.09
N TYR A 551 5.59 -3.77 -14.83
CA TYR A 551 4.45 -2.90 -15.08
C TYR A 551 3.75 -2.48 -13.79
N ARG A 552 3.61 -3.41 -12.84
CA ARG A 552 3.00 -3.10 -11.54
C ARG A 552 3.86 -2.19 -10.68
N TRP A 553 5.18 -2.36 -10.75
CA TRP A 553 6.11 -1.45 -10.07
C TRP A 553 5.97 -0.01 -10.59
N ASP A 554 5.92 0.20 -11.91
CA ASP A 554 5.67 1.51 -12.52
C ASP A 554 4.35 2.15 -12.00
N ILE A 555 3.27 1.37 -11.95
CA ILE A 555 2.00 1.83 -11.39
C ILE A 555 2.17 2.19 -9.90
N ASN A 556 2.84 1.36 -9.12
CA ASN A 556 3.02 1.59 -7.69
C ASN A 556 3.86 2.85 -7.42
N VAL A 557 4.87 3.17 -8.24
CA VAL A 557 5.63 4.43 -8.13
C VAL A 557 4.71 5.65 -8.32
N ARG A 558 3.81 5.60 -9.29
CA ARG A 558 2.83 6.69 -9.50
C ARG A 558 1.83 6.80 -8.35
N MET A 559 1.34 5.67 -7.86
CA MET A 559 0.37 5.63 -6.76
C MET A 559 1.00 6.03 -5.42
N SER A 560 2.27 5.69 -5.18
CA SER A 560 2.99 6.05 -3.95
C SER A 560 3.16 7.56 -3.80
N THR A 561 3.29 8.29 -4.91
CA THR A 561 3.32 9.77 -4.90
C THR A 561 2.02 10.35 -4.33
N ILE A 562 0.87 9.78 -4.68
CA ILE A 562 -0.43 10.24 -4.17
C ILE A 562 -0.60 9.83 -2.69
N ILE A 563 -0.21 8.60 -2.35
CA ILE A 563 -0.31 8.06 -0.97
C ILE A 563 0.67 8.75 -0.02
N GLY A 564 1.81 9.23 -0.52
CA GLY A 564 2.78 10.00 0.26
C GLY A 564 2.26 11.36 0.77
N PHE A 565 1.12 11.83 0.26
CA PHE A 565 0.42 13.01 0.77
C PHE A 565 -0.61 12.69 1.88
N VAL A 566 -0.90 11.43 2.14
CA VAL A 566 -1.82 10.94 3.19
C VAL A 566 -1.01 10.50 4.41
#